data_4ee2d646e4152cd92eebba4c6b180697
#
_entry.id   4ee2d646e4152cd92eebba4c6b180697
#
_cell.length_a   1.000
_cell.length_b   1.000
_cell.length_c   1.000
_cell.angle_alpha   90.00
_cell.angle_beta   90.00
_cell.angle_gamma   90.00
#
_symmetry.space_group_name_H-M   'P 1'
#
loop_
_entity.id
_entity.type
_entity.pdbx_description
1 polymer ?
#
loop_
_entity_poly.entity_id
_entity_poly.type
_entity_poly.pdbx_seq_one_letter_code
_entity_poly.pdbx_strand_id
1 'polypeptide(L)'
;KKSETFLSDKSGGTVEIHGSTSAAPIVSKLAEEYMKINPAAKILVTESDSTQGLNDALQGRCDLGMSSRSLQPYESELLTSYVFGRDAIAVIVNSENTLSDISVDMLKKIYDKKYTAWSDLR
;
A
#
# COMPACT_ATOMS: atom_id res chain seq x y z
N LYS A 1 -27.70 -6.76 10.92
CA LYS A 1 -26.37 -7.03 10.38
C LYS A 1 -25.69 -8.01 11.33
N LYS A 2 -25.61 -9.29 10.97
CA LYS A 2 -24.82 -10.25 11.72
C LYS A 2 -23.37 -9.83 11.61
N SER A 3 -22.77 -9.46 12.73
CA SER A 3 -21.31 -9.44 12.87
C SER A 3 -20.83 -10.84 12.55
N GLU A 4 -20.15 -11.00 11.44
CA GLU A 4 -19.39 -12.24 11.21
C GLU A 4 -18.28 -12.25 12.25
N THR A 5 -18.52 -13.04 13.30
CA THR A 5 -17.48 -13.36 14.24
C THR A 5 -16.49 -14.19 13.46
N PHE A 6 -15.33 -13.64 13.16
CA PHE A 6 -14.19 -14.45 12.73
C PHE A 6 -13.96 -15.50 13.81
N LEU A 7 -14.40 -16.71 13.53
CA LEU A 7 -14.07 -17.84 14.37
C LEU A 7 -12.56 -17.92 14.37
N SER A 8 -11.95 -17.66 15.53
CA SER A 8 -10.52 -17.83 15.71
C SER A 8 -10.20 -19.30 15.40
N ASP A 9 -9.70 -19.51 14.19
CA ASP A 9 -9.01 -20.77 13.93
C ASP A 9 -7.79 -20.76 14.87
N LYS A 10 -7.79 -21.68 15.83
CA LYS A 10 -6.71 -21.80 16.81
C LYS A 10 -5.44 -22.40 16.20
N SER A 11 -5.34 -22.43 14.87
CA SER A 11 -4.12 -22.86 14.20
C SER A 11 -2.99 -21.89 14.54
N GLY A 12 -2.02 -22.37 15.28
CA GLY A 12 -0.76 -21.66 15.48
C GLY A 12 0.06 -21.74 14.20
N GLY A 13 0.88 -20.72 13.95
CA GLY A 13 1.77 -20.69 12.82
C GLY A 13 2.37 -19.30 12.63
N THR A 14 3.35 -19.22 11.75
CA THR A 14 4.00 -17.96 11.36
C THR A 14 3.55 -17.59 9.96
N VAL A 15 3.09 -16.34 9.80
CA VAL A 15 2.75 -15.73 8.52
C VAL A 15 3.75 -14.62 8.25
N GLU A 16 4.42 -14.68 7.12
CA GLU A 16 5.35 -13.65 6.67
C GLU A 16 4.71 -12.77 5.61
N ILE A 17 4.77 -11.46 5.83
CA ILE A 17 4.19 -10.44 4.94
C ILE A 17 5.29 -9.50 4.50
N HIS A 18 5.58 -9.44 3.20
CA HIS A 18 6.63 -8.59 2.64
C HIS A 18 6.05 -7.54 1.69
N GLY A 19 6.64 -6.37 1.63
CA GLY A 19 6.38 -5.43 0.55
C GLY A 19 6.29 -3.98 0.93
N SER A 20 5.34 -3.29 0.35
CA SER A 20 5.16 -1.84 0.34
C SER A 20 5.37 -1.15 1.68
N THR A 21 6.28 -0.19 1.73
CA THR A 21 6.49 0.68 2.90
C THR A 21 5.28 1.54 3.22
N SER A 22 4.47 1.89 2.22
CA SER A 22 3.23 2.67 2.41
C SER A 22 2.12 1.85 3.07
N ALA A 23 2.04 0.55 2.75
CA ALA A 23 1.05 -0.35 3.32
C ALA A 23 1.48 -0.90 4.69
N ALA A 24 2.77 -1.01 4.96
CA ALA A 24 3.31 -1.67 6.13
C ALA A 24 2.80 -1.13 7.48
N PRO A 25 2.65 0.19 7.72
CA PRO A 25 2.12 0.69 8.98
C PRO A 25 0.69 0.20 9.27
N ILE A 26 -0.15 0.17 8.23
CA ILE A 26 -1.55 -0.29 8.36
C ILE A 26 -1.58 -1.80 8.58
N VAL A 27 -0.82 -2.55 7.80
CA VAL A 27 -0.75 -4.02 7.92
C VAL A 27 -0.16 -4.44 9.26
N SER A 28 0.87 -3.75 9.75
CA SER A 28 1.46 -3.99 11.07
C SER A 28 0.44 -3.79 12.19
N LYS A 29 -0.38 -2.73 12.09
CA LYS A 29 -1.44 -2.48 13.09
C LYS A 29 -2.53 -3.54 13.05
N LEU A 30 -2.94 -3.95 11.86
CA LEU A 30 -3.90 -5.05 11.69
C LEU A 30 -3.33 -6.37 12.23
N ALA A 31 -2.05 -6.64 12.00
CA ALA A 31 -1.37 -7.83 12.51
C ALA A 31 -1.33 -7.84 14.05
N GLU A 32 -1.02 -6.72 14.68
CA GLU A 32 -1.05 -6.57 16.15
C GLU A 32 -2.44 -6.88 16.70
N GLU A 33 -3.49 -6.31 16.12
CA GLU A 33 -4.86 -6.53 16.57
C GLU A 33 -5.29 -7.99 16.36
N TYR A 34 -4.91 -8.59 15.24
CA TYR A 34 -5.19 -10.01 14.98
C TYR A 34 -4.49 -10.93 15.99
N MET A 35 -3.23 -10.67 16.32
CA MET A 35 -2.48 -11.46 17.28
C MET A 35 -3.03 -11.33 18.72
N LYS A 36 -3.69 -10.21 19.06
CA LYS A 36 -4.42 -10.09 20.33
C LYS A 36 -5.63 -11.03 20.41
N ILE A 37 -6.34 -11.20 19.28
CA ILE A 37 -7.50 -12.09 19.20
C ILE A 37 -7.06 -13.55 19.09
N ASN A 38 -5.95 -13.79 18.40
CA ASN A 38 -5.39 -15.12 18.18
C ASN A 38 -3.91 -15.18 18.60
N PRO A 39 -3.62 -15.35 19.88
CA PRO A 39 -2.24 -15.32 20.40
C PRO A 39 -1.34 -16.45 19.88
N ALA A 40 -1.92 -17.50 19.31
CA ALA A 40 -1.16 -18.62 18.73
C ALA A 40 -0.58 -18.27 17.34
N ALA A 41 -1.11 -17.24 16.69
CA ALA A 41 -0.59 -16.77 15.42
C ALA A 41 0.59 -15.81 15.63
N LYS A 42 1.61 -15.95 14.78
CA LYS A 42 2.75 -15.04 14.70
C LYS A 42 2.79 -14.42 13.31
N ILE A 43 2.69 -13.12 13.23
CA ILE A 43 2.71 -12.37 11.96
C ILE A 43 3.95 -11.49 11.93
N LEU A 44 4.78 -11.67 10.91
CA LEU A 44 6.01 -10.92 10.69
C LEU A 44 5.82 -10.04 9.46
N VAL A 45 5.96 -8.73 9.63
CA VAL A 45 5.86 -7.75 8.56
C VAL A 45 7.23 -7.22 8.24
N THR A 46 7.66 -7.38 6.99
CA THR A 46 8.96 -6.92 6.49
C THR A 46 8.73 -5.90 5.38
N GLU A 47 9.25 -4.70 5.58
CA GLU A 47 9.17 -3.64 4.59
C GLU A 47 10.23 -3.81 3.51
N SER A 48 9.81 -3.61 2.26
CA SER A 48 10.68 -3.50 1.10
C SER A 48 10.09 -2.48 0.12
N ASP A 49 9.63 -2.93 -1.03
CA ASP A 49 8.79 -2.17 -1.95
C ASP A 49 7.70 -3.08 -2.54
N SER A 50 6.75 -2.50 -3.27
CA SER A 50 5.63 -3.27 -3.84
C SER A 50 6.12 -4.35 -4.80
N THR A 51 7.06 -4.06 -5.67
CA THR A 51 7.59 -5.01 -6.65
C THR A 51 8.32 -6.17 -5.95
N GLN A 52 9.14 -5.88 -4.95
CA GLN A 52 9.83 -6.91 -4.19
C GLN A 52 8.84 -7.79 -3.41
N GLY A 53 7.84 -7.18 -2.77
CA GLY A 53 6.80 -7.92 -2.06
C GLY A 53 6.01 -8.87 -2.96
N LEU A 54 5.66 -8.42 -4.15
CA LEU A 54 4.97 -9.26 -5.14
C LEU A 54 5.88 -10.38 -5.66
N ASN A 55 7.14 -10.10 -5.93
CA ASN A 55 8.10 -11.12 -6.34
C ASN A 55 8.33 -12.17 -5.23
N ASP A 56 8.41 -11.75 -3.99
CA ASP A 56 8.56 -12.66 -2.86
C ASP A 56 7.34 -13.57 -2.72
N ALA A 57 6.13 -13.05 -2.91
CA ALA A 57 4.92 -13.84 -2.92
C ALA A 57 4.87 -14.83 -4.10
N LEU A 58 5.23 -14.39 -5.30
CA LEU A 58 5.30 -15.24 -6.50
C LEU A 58 6.30 -16.41 -6.34
N GLN A 59 7.41 -16.17 -5.67
CA GLN A 59 8.47 -17.15 -5.46
C GLN A 59 8.30 -17.97 -4.18
N GLY A 60 7.23 -17.74 -3.42
CA GLY A 60 6.97 -18.43 -2.17
C GLY A 60 7.93 -18.07 -1.03
N ARG A 61 8.59 -16.92 -1.09
CA ARG A 61 9.46 -16.40 -0.03
C ARG A 61 8.71 -15.76 1.13
N CYS A 62 7.46 -15.40 0.90
CA CYS A 62 6.54 -14.93 1.91
C CYS A 62 5.14 -15.48 1.63
N ASP A 63 4.26 -15.36 2.60
CA ASP A 63 2.88 -15.84 2.50
C ASP A 63 1.96 -14.81 1.83
N LEU A 64 2.19 -13.53 2.14
CA LEU A 64 1.44 -12.41 1.59
C LEU A 64 2.37 -11.31 1.11
N GLY A 65 2.10 -10.77 -0.06
CA GLY A 65 2.76 -9.56 -0.57
C GLY A 65 1.92 -8.31 -0.33
N MET A 66 2.54 -7.23 0.14
CA MET A 66 1.90 -5.92 0.25
C MET A 66 2.22 -5.07 -0.97
N SER A 67 1.22 -4.49 -1.58
CA SER A 67 1.39 -3.60 -2.73
C SER A 67 0.59 -2.32 -2.58
N SER A 68 1.20 -1.20 -2.91
CA SER A 68 0.56 0.10 -3.06
C SER A 68 0.31 0.46 -4.53
N ARG A 69 0.49 -0.47 -5.44
CA ARG A 69 0.15 -0.37 -6.86
C ARG A 69 -0.75 -1.51 -7.31
N SER A 70 -1.37 -1.34 -8.47
CA SER A 70 -2.09 -2.43 -9.13
C SER A 70 -1.14 -3.53 -9.58
N LEU A 71 -1.66 -4.75 -9.65
CA LEU A 71 -0.92 -5.89 -10.18
C LEU A 71 -0.73 -5.74 -11.70
N GLN A 72 0.43 -6.15 -12.17
CA GLN A 72 0.67 -6.35 -13.60
C GLN A 72 -0.12 -7.56 -14.10
N PRO A 73 -0.43 -7.66 -15.43
CA PRO A 73 -1.22 -8.77 -15.95
C PRO A 73 -0.69 -10.15 -15.56
N TYR A 74 0.62 -10.37 -15.65
CA TYR A 74 1.23 -11.66 -15.29
C TYR A 74 1.16 -11.94 -13.77
N GLU A 75 1.21 -10.91 -12.94
CA GLU A 75 1.04 -11.03 -11.48
C GLU A 75 -0.40 -11.43 -11.14
N SER A 76 -1.37 -10.83 -11.84
CA SER A 76 -2.79 -11.10 -11.63
C SER A 76 -3.19 -12.52 -12.04
N GLU A 77 -2.46 -13.15 -12.93
CA GLU A 77 -2.68 -14.55 -13.33
C GLU A 77 -2.23 -15.54 -12.26
N LEU A 78 -1.23 -15.17 -11.46
CA LEU A 78 -0.57 -16.05 -10.50
C LEU A 78 -0.90 -15.73 -9.04
N LEU A 79 -1.37 -14.51 -8.76
CA LEU A 79 -1.67 -14.03 -7.42
C LEU A 79 -3.14 -13.62 -7.31
N THR A 80 -3.75 -13.93 -6.17
CA THR A 80 -5.06 -13.38 -5.80
C THR A 80 -4.85 -12.09 -5.01
N SER A 81 -5.48 -11.01 -5.43
CA SER A 81 -5.36 -9.73 -4.76
C SER A 81 -6.60 -9.38 -3.95
N TYR A 82 -6.37 -8.79 -2.77
CA TYR A 82 -7.40 -8.22 -1.91
C TYR A 82 -7.10 -6.76 -1.66
N VAL A 83 -7.96 -5.88 -2.13
CA VAL A 83 -7.85 -4.44 -1.88
C VAL A 83 -8.44 -4.14 -0.51
N PHE A 84 -7.61 -3.68 0.43
CA PHE A 84 -8.06 -3.35 1.78
C PHE A 84 -8.25 -1.85 2.03
N GLY A 85 -7.82 -1.01 1.12
CA GLY A 85 -7.98 0.44 1.22
C GLY A 85 -7.57 1.16 -0.05
N ARG A 86 -7.86 2.46 -0.07
CA ARG A 86 -7.44 3.38 -1.13
C ARG A 86 -6.79 4.58 -0.48
N ASP A 87 -5.80 5.12 -1.15
CA ASP A 87 -5.09 6.32 -0.72
C ASP A 87 -5.24 7.42 -1.78
N ALA A 88 -5.01 8.65 -1.36
CA ALA A 88 -5.03 9.81 -2.22
C ALA A 88 -3.69 10.53 -2.16
N ILE A 89 -3.24 11.04 -3.30
CA ILE A 89 -2.05 11.87 -3.39
C ILE A 89 -2.49 13.32 -3.41
N ALA A 90 -2.00 14.11 -2.45
CA ALA A 90 -2.23 15.55 -2.40
C ALA A 90 -0.98 16.30 -2.85
N VAL A 91 -1.15 17.26 -3.75
CA VAL A 91 -0.10 18.21 -4.08
C VAL A 91 -0.15 19.36 -3.09
N ILE A 92 0.92 19.57 -2.37
CA ILE A 92 1.03 20.63 -1.38
C ILE A 92 2.06 21.66 -1.79
N VAL A 93 1.79 22.92 -1.47
CA VAL A 93 2.68 24.05 -1.68
C VAL A 93 2.81 24.85 -0.39
N ASN A 94 3.78 25.78 -0.35
CA ASN A 94 3.91 26.69 0.77
C ASN A 94 2.63 27.51 0.96
N SER A 95 2.26 27.79 2.20
CA SER A 95 1.04 28.55 2.55
C SER A 95 0.98 29.97 1.96
N GLU A 96 2.11 30.55 1.64
CA GLU A 96 2.21 31.85 0.97
C GLU A 96 1.99 31.77 -0.54
N ASN A 97 1.96 30.57 -1.11
CA ASN A 97 1.67 30.36 -2.52
C ASN A 97 0.19 30.56 -2.80
N THR A 98 -0.14 31.44 -3.73
CA THR A 98 -1.53 31.78 -4.08
C THR A 98 -2.19 30.76 -5.02
N LEU A 99 -1.47 29.72 -5.42
CA LEU A 99 -2.03 28.65 -6.25
C LEU A 99 -3.05 27.87 -5.44
N SER A 100 -4.29 27.83 -5.90
CA SER A 100 -5.40 27.15 -5.22
C SER A 100 -5.79 25.82 -5.86
N ASP A 101 -5.40 25.61 -7.11
CA ASP A 101 -5.71 24.41 -7.87
C ASP A 101 -4.65 24.14 -8.92
N ILE A 102 -4.49 22.87 -9.29
CA ILE A 102 -3.57 22.44 -10.32
C ILE A 102 -4.17 21.23 -11.06
N SER A 103 -4.16 21.29 -12.38
CA SER A 103 -4.55 20.16 -13.21
C SER A 103 -3.42 19.12 -13.33
N VAL A 104 -3.78 17.90 -13.66
CA VAL A 104 -2.79 16.84 -13.92
C VAL A 104 -1.85 17.22 -15.08
N ASP A 105 -2.39 17.87 -16.11
CA ASP A 105 -1.59 18.35 -17.25
C ASP A 105 -0.58 19.43 -16.84
N MET A 106 -0.98 20.38 -16.02
CA MET A 106 -0.09 21.40 -15.46
C MET A 106 1.00 20.77 -14.59
N LEU A 107 0.63 19.81 -13.74
CA LEU A 107 1.59 19.08 -12.90
C LEU A 107 2.61 18.33 -13.75
N LYS A 108 2.17 17.67 -14.81
CA LYS A 108 3.05 16.99 -15.76
C LYS A 108 4.02 17.97 -16.43
N LYS A 109 3.55 19.13 -16.85
CA LYS A 109 4.39 20.18 -17.46
C LYS A 109 5.45 20.72 -16.50
N ILE A 110 5.15 20.78 -15.20
CA ILE A 110 6.16 21.15 -14.18
C ILE A 110 7.27 20.09 -14.14
N TYR A 111 6.93 18.82 -14.04
CA TYR A 111 7.90 17.73 -14.00
C TYR A 111 8.68 17.58 -15.31
N ASP A 112 8.07 17.88 -16.44
CA ASP A 112 8.72 17.90 -17.76
C ASP A 112 9.56 19.19 -17.98
N LYS A 113 9.68 20.04 -16.96
CA LYS A 113 10.42 21.32 -17.00
C LYS A 113 9.95 22.32 -18.06
N LYS A 114 8.71 22.22 -18.49
CA LYS A 114 8.08 23.18 -19.40
C LYS A 114 7.63 24.44 -18.66
N TYR A 115 7.24 24.27 -17.38
CA TYR A 115 6.95 25.36 -16.45
C TYR A 115 8.06 25.43 -15.42
N THR A 116 8.73 26.55 -15.30
CA THR A 116 9.88 26.76 -14.41
C THR A 116 9.65 27.85 -13.36
N ALA A 117 8.59 28.62 -13.50
CA ALA A 117 8.19 29.67 -12.58
C ALA A 117 6.70 29.54 -12.21
N TRP A 118 6.34 29.96 -11.02
CA TRP A 118 4.94 29.96 -10.58
C TRP A 118 4.03 30.83 -11.45
N SER A 119 4.60 31.87 -12.09
CA SER A 119 3.88 32.72 -13.05
C SER A 119 3.42 31.97 -14.30
N ASP A 120 4.04 30.88 -14.65
CA ASP A 120 3.68 30.05 -15.81
C ASP A 120 2.36 29.28 -15.59
N LEU A 121 1.89 29.22 -14.34
CA LEU A 121 0.67 28.51 -13.93
C LEU A 121 -0.57 29.41 -13.81
N ARG A 122 -0.48 30.67 -14.24
CA ARG A 122 -1.58 31.65 -14.19
C ARG A 122 -2.29 31.74 -15.52
#